data_a8f5e28724dc3e09a794ed58505caa9e
#
_entry.id   a8f5e28724dc3e09a794ed58505caa9e
#
_cell.length_a   1.000
_cell.length_b   1.000
_cell.length_c   1.000
_cell.angle_alpha   90.00
_cell.angle_beta   90.00
_cell.angle_gamma   90.00
#
_symmetry.space_group_name_H-M   'P 1'
#
loop_
_entity.id
_entity.type
_entity.pdbx_description
1 polymer ?
#
loop_
_entity_poly.entity_id
_entity_poly.type
_entity_poly.pdbx_seq_one_letter_code
_entity_poly.pdbx_strand_id
1 'polypeptide(L)'
;MPVMGKEVYLKLDSLDVGQILDGLRCRQESWANTAIFLRDDYFPDDAFVCEHCSDPDEAQRIADWYQRIISTIEQQVDQQGV
;
A
#
# COMPACT_ATOMS: atom_id res chain seq x y z
N MET A 1 5.27 -8.14 -13.14
CA MET A 1 4.65 -7.83 -13.58
C MET A 1 4.30 -7.64 -14.34
N PRO A 2 3.99 -7.59 -14.68
CA PRO A 2 3.47 -7.17 -15.49
C PRO A 2 2.57 -6.94 -15.97
N VAL A 3 2.04 -6.91 -15.82
CA VAL A 3 1.10 -6.72 -16.42
C VAL A 3 0.88 -5.69 -16.95
N MET A 4 0.34 -5.60 -17.79
CA MET A 4 0.11 -4.64 -18.49
C MET A 4 -1.21 -4.27 -18.53
N GLY A 5 -1.75 -3.74 -17.59
CA GLY A 5 -3.04 -3.12 -17.59
C GLY A 5 -3.00 -1.84 -18.42
N LYS A 6 -4.13 -1.42 -18.91
CA LYS A 6 -4.24 -0.12 -19.53
C LYS A 6 -4.16 0.94 -18.45
N GLU A 7 -3.58 2.08 -18.79
CA GLU A 7 -3.57 3.20 -17.88
C GLU A 7 -4.99 3.75 -17.69
N VAL A 8 -5.27 4.20 -16.48
CA VAL A 8 -6.56 4.79 -16.14
C VAL A 8 -6.34 6.22 -15.70
N TYR A 9 -7.09 7.14 -16.26
CA TYR A 9 -6.99 8.55 -15.92
C TYR A 9 -8.20 8.96 -15.10
N LEU A 10 -7.97 9.43 -13.88
CA LEU A 10 -9.00 9.80 -12.94
C LEU A 10 -8.94 11.29 -12.66
N LYS A 11 -10.10 11.87 -12.39
CA LYS A 11 -10.18 13.28 -12.03
C LYS A 11 -10.87 13.34 -10.69
N LEU A 12 -10.11 13.61 -9.64
CA LEU A 12 -10.62 13.60 -8.28
C LEU A 12 -10.18 14.87 -7.55
N ASP A 13 -11.01 15.28 -6.60
CA ASP A 13 -10.67 16.36 -5.69
C ASP A 13 -9.44 15.98 -4.87
N SER A 14 -8.61 16.96 -4.53
CA SER A 14 -7.40 16.70 -3.76
C SER A 14 -7.70 16.10 -2.39
N LEU A 15 -8.83 16.46 -1.80
CA LEU A 15 -9.25 15.86 -0.52
C LEU A 15 -9.59 14.39 -0.68
N ASP A 16 -10.24 14.04 -1.79
CA ASP A 16 -10.56 12.64 -2.09
C ASP A 16 -9.29 11.83 -2.30
N VAL A 17 -8.31 12.39 -3.00
CA VAL A 17 -7.02 11.75 -3.20
C VAL A 17 -6.33 11.51 -1.87
N GLY A 18 -6.41 12.47 -0.94
CA GLY A 18 -5.85 12.32 0.40
C GLY A 18 -6.46 11.15 1.15
N GLN A 19 -7.78 10.98 1.04
CA GLN A 19 -8.47 9.86 1.68
C GLN A 19 -8.03 8.51 1.08
N ILE A 20 -7.89 8.46 -0.22
CA ILE A 20 -7.42 7.25 -0.89
C ILE A 20 -6.01 6.90 -0.44
N LEU A 21 -5.13 7.88 -0.37
CA LEU A 21 -3.74 7.66 0.09
C LEU A 21 -3.69 7.17 1.52
N ASP A 22 -4.52 7.73 2.40
CA ASP A 22 -4.58 7.28 3.78
C ASP A 22 -4.99 5.81 3.88
N GLY A 23 -6.01 5.42 3.10
CA GLY A 23 -6.46 4.03 3.07
C GLY A 23 -5.39 3.10 2.52
N LEU A 24 -4.69 3.53 1.47
CA LEU A 24 -3.61 2.73 0.89
C LEU A 24 -2.45 2.57 1.87
N ARG A 25 -2.10 3.63 2.61
CA ARG A 25 -1.04 3.55 3.61
C ARG A 25 -1.40 2.59 4.73
N CYS A 26 -2.66 2.59 5.17
CA CYS A 26 -3.13 1.65 6.18
C CYS A 26 -2.99 0.20 5.70
N ARG A 27 -3.38 -0.07 4.45
CA ARG A 27 -3.26 -1.43 3.91
C ARG A 27 -1.81 -1.82 3.70
N GLN A 28 -0.99 -0.89 3.22
CA GLN A 28 0.44 -1.16 3.05
C GLN A 28 1.07 -1.53 4.39
N GLU A 29 0.73 -0.79 5.44
CA GLU A 29 1.26 -1.05 6.77
C GLU A 29 0.77 -2.39 7.30
N SER A 30 -0.50 -2.73 7.10
CA SER A 30 -1.04 -4.03 7.50
C SER A 30 -0.29 -5.18 6.85
N TRP A 31 0.00 -5.08 5.56
CA TRP A 31 0.73 -6.12 4.86
C TRP A 31 2.19 -6.19 5.29
N ALA A 32 2.84 -5.03 5.51
CA ALA A 32 4.21 -4.99 6.00
C ALA A 32 4.30 -5.63 7.38
N ASN A 33 3.36 -5.31 8.27
CA ASN A 33 3.32 -5.87 9.61
C ASN A 33 3.03 -7.37 9.59
N THR A 34 2.17 -7.81 8.67
CA THR A 34 1.89 -9.23 8.46
C THR A 34 3.16 -9.98 8.08
N ALA A 35 3.97 -9.40 7.18
CA ALA A 35 5.23 -10.00 6.77
C ALA A 35 6.18 -10.15 7.96
N ILE A 36 6.26 -9.12 8.80
CA ILE A 36 7.10 -9.15 10.01
C ILE A 36 6.62 -10.25 10.96
N PHE A 37 5.31 -10.30 11.19
CA PHE A 37 4.73 -11.30 12.09
C PHE A 37 5.00 -12.73 11.58
N LEU A 38 4.81 -12.97 10.28
CA LEU A 38 5.00 -14.30 9.71
C LEU A 38 6.48 -14.72 9.69
N ARG A 39 7.39 -13.74 9.56
CA ARG A 39 8.80 -14.03 9.50
C ARG A 39 9.42 -14.17 10.88
N ASP A 40 9.07 -13.28 11.81
CA ASP A 40 9.74 -13.15 13.09
C ASP A 40 8.87 -13.49 14.29
N ASP A 41 7.60 -13.84 14.06
CA ASP A 41 6.63 -14.14 15.11
C ASP A 41 6.55 -12.99 16.14
N TYR A 42 6.54 -11.77 15.63
CA TYR A 42 6.58 -10.57 16.46
C TYR A 42 5.46 -9.60 16.04
N PHE A 43 4.71 -9.09 17.01
CA PHE A 43 3.68 -8.09 16.75
C PHE A 43 4.32 -6.71 16.84
N PRO A 44 4.44 -6.00 15.73
CA PRO A 44 5.11 -4.70 15.74
C PRO A 44 4.28 -3.58 16.40
N ASP A 45 2.99 -3.79 16.57
CA ASP A 45 2.08 -2.75 17.06
C ASP A 45 0.89 -3.40 17.74
N ASP A 46 0.38 -2.78 18.81
CA ASP A 46 -0.81 -3.26 19.52
C ASP A 46 -2.06 -3.24 18.64
N ALA A 47 -2.12 -2.33 17.68
CA ALA A 47 -3.25 -2.20 16.77
C ALA A 47 -3.04 -3.01 15.48
N PHE A 48 -2.20 -4.00 15.53
CA PHE A 48 -1.83 -4.79 14.37
C PHE A 48 -3.01 -5.56 13.79
N VAL A 49 -3.20 -5.41 12.49
CA VAL A 49 -4.18 -6.20 11.74
C VAL A 49 -3.41 -7.19 10.88
N CYS A 50 -3.62 -8.47 11.15
CA CYS A 50 -2.95 -9.51 10.39
C CYS A 50 -3.76 -9.86 9.15
N GLU A 51 -3.20 -9.66 7.97
CA GLU A 51 -3.85 -10.03 6.73
C GLU A 51 -3.82 -11.54 6.56
N HIS A 52 -4.79 -12.06 5.81
CA HIS A 52 -4.92 -13.50 5.64
C HIS A 52 -3.87 -14.00 4.65
N CYS A 53 -2.75 -14.46 5.17
CA CYS A 53 -1.60 -14.89 4.38
C CYS A 53 -0.73 -15.79 5.25
N SER A 54 -0.10 -16.77 4.65
CA SER A 54 0.79 -17.67 5.39
C SER A 54 2.25 -17.60 4.95
N ASP A 55 2.54 -16.80 3.92
CA ASP A 55 3.90 -16.70 3.37
C ASP A 55 4.42 -15.27 3.58
N PRO A 56 5.48 -15.10 4.39
CA PRO A 56 6.03 -13.75 4.64
C PRO A 56 6.53 -13.07 3.37
N ASP A 57 7.06 -13.81 2.41
CA ASP A 57 7.55 -13.22 1.16
C ASP A 57 6.39 -12.69 0.32
N GLU A 58 5.28 -13.41 0.30
CA GLU A 58 4.09 -12.93 -0.40
C GLU A 58 3.55 -11.66 0.25
N ALA A 59 3.47 -11.65 1.59
CA ALA A 59 2.99 -10.48 2.31
C ALA A 59 3.88 -9.27 2.03
N GLN A 60 5.20 -9.47 1.98
CA GLN A 60 6.13 -8.39 1.68
C GLN A 60 5.94 -7.87 0.25
N ARG A 61 5.74 -8.77 -0.71
CA ARG A 61 5.52 -8.36 -2.11
C ARG A 61 4.25 -7.53 -2.24
N ILE A 62 3.20 -7.87 -1.49
CA ILE A 62 1.96 -7.10 -1.52
C ILE A 62 2.17 -5.75 -0.87
N ALA A 63 2.90 -5.68 0.25
CA ALA A 63 3.22 -4.41 0.89
C ALA A 63 4.00 -3.50 -0.08
N ASP A 64 4.96 -4.06 -0.80
CA ASP A 64 5.77 -3.32 -1.76
C ASP A 64 4.92 -2.84 -2.94
N TRP A 65 3.94 -3.63 -3.35
CA TRP A 65 3.02 -3.23 -4.41
C TRP A 65 2.20 -2.01 -3.97
N TYR A 66 1.64 -2.04 -2.76
CA TYR A 66 0.90 -0.89 -2.23
C TYR A 66 1.81 0.34 -2.14
N GLN A 67 3.05 0.16 -1.70
CA GLN A 67 4.00 1.27 -1.59
C GLN A 67 4.26 1.89 -2.97
N ARG A 68 4.38 1.07 -4.01
CA ARG A 68 4.59 1.55 -5.37
C ARG A 68 3.40 2.36 -5.86
N ILE A 69 2.17 1.89 -5.57
CA ILE A 69 0.96 2.62 -5.95
C ILE A 69 0.93 3.97 -5.24
N ILE A 70 1.21 3.99 -3.95
CA ILE A 70 1.24 5.23 -3.17
C ILE A 70 2.25 6.21 -3.78
N SER A 71 3.45 5.74 -4.06
CA SER A 71 4.51 6.60 -4.63
C SER A 71 4.11 7.14 -5.99
N THR A 72 3.46 6.32 -6.81
CA THR A 72 2.99 6.76 -8.14
C THR A 72 1.95 7.85 -8.02
N ILE A 73 1.00 7.72 -7.10
CA ILE A 73 -0.04 8.73 -6.90
C ILE A 73 0.60 10.03 -6.38
N GLU A 74 1.46 9.92 -5.38
CA GLU A 74 2.12 11.10 -4.79
C GLU A 74 2.94 11.86 -5.82
N GLN A 75 3.63 11.14 -6.68
CA GLN A 75 4.44 11.74 -7.72
C GLN A 75 3.58 12.53 -8.71
N GLN A 76 2.43 11.98 -9.09
CA GLN A 76 1.53 12.65 -10.01
C GLN A 76 0.87 13.86 -9.38
N VAL A 77 0.53 13.79 -8.09
CA VAL A 77 -0.01 14.93 -7.36
C VAL A 77 1.02 16.06 -7.32
N ASP A 78 2.28 15.73 -7.02
CA ASP A 78 3.34 16.73 -7.01
C ASP A 78 3.54 17.39 -8.37
N GLN A 79 3.45 16.61 -9.45
CA GLN A 79 3.59 17.13 -10.81
C GLN A 79 2.48 18.09 -11.19
N GLN A 80 1.32 17.96 -10.56
CA GLN A 80 0.19 18.84 -10.83
C GLN A 80 0.22 20.11 -9.98
N GLY A 81 1.18 20.21 -9.07
CA GLY A 81 1.30 21.39 -8.22
C GLY A 81 0.22 21.51 -7.16
N VAL A 82 -0.33 20.40 -6.74
CA VAL A 82 -1.44 20.38 -5.76
C VAL A 82 -0.91 20.13 -4.36
#